data_2ade8069cc275699af554c29fc10cd94
#
_entry.id   2ade8069cc275699af554c29fc10cd94
#
_cell.length_a   1.000
_cell.length_b   1.000
_cell.length_c   1.000
_cell.angle_alpha   90.00
_cell.angle_beta   90.00
_cell.angle_gamma   90.00
#
_symmetry.space_group_name_H-M   'P 1'
#
loop_
_entity.id
_entity.type
_entity.pdbx_description
1 polymer ?
#
loop_
_entity_poly.entity_id
_entity_poly.type
_entity_poly.pdbx_seq_one_letter_code
_entity_poly.pdbx_strand_id
1 'polypeptide(L)'
;MIYKFTEVLNDLVNYFILGDILLLESWKRANNLSDDLATEFTTNESGDRAFSEGIVIPMSGIENYPYTVLFNLSGDKPELCKGESRLQFRRSGYSLKVDNNMLMLFTWHILKQFTPEKVKTLISYYRQNKKPIVELANGWYHIEILGGETLQDGD
;
A
#
# COMPACT_ATOMS: atom_id res chain seq x y z
N MET A 1 -1.00 1.33 -17.99
CA MET A 1 0.08 2.19 -17.47
C MET A 1 0.80 1.49 -16.33
N ILE A 2 2.11 1.56 -16.31
CA ILE A 2 2.92 0.92 -15.27
C ILE A 2 3.74 1.99 -14.56
N TYR A 3 3.63 2.05 -13.24
CA TYR A 3 4.46 2.93 -12.41
C TYR A 3 5.52 2.09 -11.71
N LYS A 4 6.78 2.52 -11.78
CA LYS A 4 7.91 1.81 -11.19
C LYS A 4 8.60 2.68 -10.14
N PHE A 5 8.80 2.12 -8.96
CA PHE A 5 9.52 2.75 -7.85
C PHE A 5 10.62 1.79 -7.39
N THR A 6 11.87 2.24 -7.44
CA THR A 6 13.03 1.39 -7.13
C THR A 6 13.53 1.63 -5.71
N GLU A 7 13.86 0.57 -5.01
CA GLU A 7 14.51 0.56 -3.69
C GLU A 7 13.83 1.47 -2.65
N VAL A 8 12.50 1.47 -2.62
CA VAL A 8 11.75 2.48 -1.86
C VAL A 8 11.20 2.00 -0.52
N LEU A 9 11.16 0.69 -0.29
CA LEU A 9 10.61 0.13 0.95
C LEU A 9 11.71 -0.50 1.80
N ASN A 10 12.67 0.33 2.20
CA ASN A 10 13.79 -0.11 3.02
C ASN A 10 13.66 0.46 4.44
N ASP A 11 12.57 0.09 5.10
CA ASP A 11 12.27 0.46 6.47
C ASP A 11 12.51 -0.74 7.40
N LEU A 12 12.64 -0.51 8.68
CA LEU A 12 12.89 -1.58 9.64
C LEU A 12 11.61 -2.29 10.10
N VAL A 13 10.56 -2.23 9.31
CA VAL A 13 9.28 -2.86 9.62
C VAL A 13 8.85 -3.79 8.50
N ASN A 14 8.36 -4.96 8.88
CA ASN A 14 7.86 -5.97 7.94
C ASN A 14 6.36 -5.85 7.74
N TYR A 15 5.84 -4.63 7.69
CA TYR A 15 4.40 -4.41 7.57
C TYR A 15 4.13 -3.22 6.67
N PHE A 16 3.55 -3.49 5.52
CA PHE A 16 3.20 -2.48 4.53
C PHE A 16 1.68 -2.39 4.41
N ILE A 17 1.21 -1.22 3.98
CA ILE A 17 -0.22 -0.97 3.82
C ILE A 17 -0.43 -0.31 2.46
N LEU A 18 -1.37 -0.86 1.70
CA LEU A 18 -1.78 -0.31 0.42
C LEU A 18 -3.15 0.36 0.58
N GLY A 19 -3.28 1.59 0.13
CA GLY A 19 -4.57 2.26 0.18
C GLY A 19 -4.52 3.72 -0.20
N ASP A 20 -5.70 4.32 -0.23
CA ASP A 20 -5.89 5.76 -0.32
C ASP A 20 -5.76 6.32 1.09
N ILE A 21 -4.60 6.87 1.42
CA ILE A 21 -4.31 7.30 2.79
C ILE A 21 -5.25 8.42 3.27
N LEU A 22 -5.73 9.25 2.36
CA LEU A 22 -6.70 10.30 2.70
C LEU A 22 -8.08 9.70 3.01
N LEU A 23 -8.45 8.61 2.33
CA LEU A 23 -9.66 7.88 2.63
C LEU A 23 -9.56 7.21 4.00
N LEU A 24 -8.41 6.62 4.33
CA LEU A 24 -8.17 6.03 5.65
C LEU A 24 -8.31 7.08 6.75
N GLU A 25 -7.79 8.27 6.53
CA GLU A 25 -7.87 9.36 7.51
C GLU A 25 -9.33 9.80 7.71
N SER A 26 -10.10 9.94 6.64
CA SER A 26 -11.54 10.26 6.72
C SER A 26 -12.32 9.15 7.42
N TRP A 27 -12.00 7.91 7.12
CA TRP A 27 -12.63 6.74 7.74
C TRP A 27 -12.34 6.68 9.24
N LYS A 28 -11.10 6.99 9.63
CA LYS A 28 -10.71 7.09 11.04
C LYS A 28 -11.58 8.10 11.78
N ARG A 29 -11.75 9.28 11.21
CA ARG A 29 -12.58 10.34 11.83
C ARG A 29 -14.04 9.94 11.89
N ALA A 30 -14.57 9.34 10.83
CA ALA A 30 -15.96 8.89 10.78
C ALA A 30 -16.26 7.81 11.82
N ASN A 31 -15.27 7.03 12.21
CA ASN A 31 -15.40 5.96 13.20
C ASN A 31 -14.92 6.37 14.60
N ASN A 32 -14.58 7.64 14.79
CA ASN A 32 -14.13 8.19 16.08
C ASN A 32 -12.94 7.42 16.67
N LEU A 33 -12.01 7.03 15.83
CA LEU A 33 -10.80 6.33 16.28
C LEU A 33 -9.72 7.32 16.70
N SER A 34 -8.82 6.88 17.57
CA SER A 34 -7.75 7.74 18.06
C SER A 34 -6.67 7.95 17.03
N ASP A 35 -5.80 8.93 17.27
CA ASP A 35 -4.66 9.21 16.40
C ASP A 35 -3.64 8.05 16.42
N ASP A 36 -3.62 7.25 17.47
CA ASP A 36 -2.84 6.01 17.52
C ASP A 36 -3.64 4.90 16.87
N LEU A 37 -3.76 4.97 15.56
CA LEU A 37 -4.51 4.01 14.77
C LEU A 37 -3.85 2.62 14.80
N ALA A 38 -2.55 2.57 15.04
CA ALA A 38 -1.85 1.29 15.19
C ALA A 38 -2.40 0.51 16.37
N THR A 39 -2.60 1.16 17.53
CA THR A 39 -3.19 0.50 18.70
C THR A 39 -4.65 0.14 18.43
N GLU A 40 -5.41 1.03 17.79
CA GLU A 40 -6.80 0.71 17.43
C GLU A 40 -6.88 -0.55 16.58
N PHE A 41 -6.01 -0.67 15.57
CA PHE A 41 -6.03 -1.83 14.67
C PHE A 41 -5.61 -3.14 15.35
N THR A 42 -4.84 -3.07 16.42
CA THR A 42 -4.33 -4.26 17.11
C THR A 42 -5.14 -4.65 18.34
N THR A 43 -5.95 -3.76 18.89
CA THR A 43 -6.69 -4.01 20.13
C THR A 43 -8.19 -4.19 19.95
N ASN A 44 -8.73 -3.90 18.78
CA ASN A 44 -10.14 -4.09 18.48
C ASN A 44 -10.33 -4.46 17.00
N GLU A 45 -11.58 -4.53 16.54
CA GLU A 45 -11.91 -5.01 15.20
C GLU A 45 -11.75 -3.96 14.11
N SER A 46 -11.24 -2.76 14.42
CA SER A 46 -11.18 -1.68 13.44
C SER A 46 -10.28 -2.00 12.25
N GLY A 47 -9.17 -2.71 12.48
CA GLY A 47 -8.28 -3.13 11.39
C GLY A 47 -8.96 -4.09 10.42
N ASP A 48 -9.68 -5.08 10.96
CA ASP A 48 -10.43 -6.01 10.12
C ASP A 48 -11.55 -5.32 9.37
N ARG A 49 -12.21 -4.34 10.00
CA ARG A 49 -13.25 -3.54 9.34
C ARG A 49 -12.68 -2.68 8.23
N ALA A 50 -11.54 -2.04 8.45
CA ALA A 50 -10.88 -1.24 7.40
C ALA A 50 -10.56 -2.11 6.18
N PHE A 51 -10.08 -3.32 6.41
CA PHE A 51 -9.81 -4.26 5.32
C PHE A 51 -11.10 -4.71 4.63
N SER A 52 -12.10 -5.15 5.39
CA SER A 52 -13.34 -5.67 4.82
C SER A 52 -14.15 -4.59 4.08
N GLU A 53 -14.03 -3.34 4.48
CA GLU A 53 -14.71 -2.23 3.82
C GLU A 53 -13.93 -1.68 2.62
N GLY A 54 -12.78 -2.26 2.30
CA GLY A 54 -12.00 -1.83 1.14
C GLY A 54 -11.21 -0.54 1.36
N ILE A 55 -10.94 -0.19 2.59
CA ILE A 55 -10.22 1.05 2.92
C ILE A 55 -8.71 0.85 2.78
N VAL A 56 -8.19 -0.28 3.24
CA VAL A 56 -6.77 -0.63 3.17
C VAL A 56 -6.59 -2.12 2.88
N ILE A 57 -5.42 -2.47 2.34
CA ILE A 57 -4.95 -3.85 2.23
C ILE A 57 -3.68 -3.94 3.07
N PRO A 58 -3.73 -4.58 4.25
CA PRO A 58 -2.52 -4.76 5.06
C PRO A 58 -1.69 -5.92 4.54
N MET A 59 -0.38 -5.75 4.55
CA MET A 59 0.58 -6.76 4.09
C MET A 59 1.62 -6.99 5.17
N SER A 60 1.33 -7.91 6.09
CA SER A 60 2.25 -8.28 7.16
C SER A 60 3.14 -9.43 6.72
N GLY A 61 4.28 -9.57 7.38
CA GLY A 61 5.18 -10.70 7.15
C GLY A 61 6.00 -10.62 5.88
N ILE A 62 6.03 -9.49 5.22
CA ILE A 62 6.89 -9.26 4.06
C ILE A 62 8.25 -8.79 4.57
N GLU A 63 9.31 -9.47 4.17
CA GLU A 63 10.65 -9.13 4.65
C GLU A 63 11.07 -7.74 4.21
N ASN A 64 11.89 -7.10 5.03
CA ASN A 64 12.33 -5.74 4.80
C ASN A 64 13.55 -5.72 3.87
N TYR A 65 13.28 -5.67 2.57
CA TYR A 65 14.31 -5.54 1.54
C TYR A 65 14.08 -4.25 0.74
N PRO A 66 15.09 -3.77 0.03
CA PRO A 66 14.92 -2.62 -0.87
C PRO A 66 14.16 -3.03 -2.14
N TYR A 67 12.84 -3.09 -2.03
CA TYR A 67 11.98 -3.55 -3.11
C TYR A 67 11.91 -2.56 -4.26
N THR A 68 11.76 -3.10 -5.47
CA THR A 68 11.20 -2.36 -6.59
C THR A 68 9.71 -2.63 -6.62
N VAL A 69 8.93 -1.58 -6.57
CA VAL A 69 7.47 -1.65 -6.54
C VAL A 69 6.92 -1.25 -7.91
N LEU A 70 6.08 -2.10 -8.47
CA LEU A 70 5.43 -1.85 -9.75
C LEU A 70 3.92 -1.78 -9.55
N PHE A 71 3.32 -0.65 -9.93
CA PHE A 71 1.87 -0.55 -10.04
C PHE A 71 1.51 -0.77 -11.49
N ASN A 72 0.99 -1.95 -11.82
CA ASN A 72 0.62 -2.31 -13.18
C ASN A 72 -0.87 -2.08 -13.38
N LEU A 73 -1.21 -1.00 -14.08
CA LEU A 73 -2.59 -0.63 -14.38
C LEU A 73 -2.96 -0.97 -15.83
N SER A 74 -2.05 -1.63 -16.54
CA SER A 74 -2.31 -2.05 -17.93
C SER A 74 -2.95 -3.44 -17.96
N GLY A 75 -3.44 -3.85 -19.11
CA GLY A 75 -3.91 -5.21 -19.30
C GLY A 75 -2.78 -6.20 -19.58
N ASP A 76 -1.55 -5.75 -19.57
CA ASP A 76 -0.40 -6.60 -19.87
C ASP A 76 -0.05 -7.53 -18.72
N LYS A 77 0.57 -8.67 -19.07
CA LYS A 77 1.00 -9.63 -18.09
C LYS A 77 2.07 -9.02 -17.17
N PRO A 78 1.90 -9.11 -15.84
CA PRO A 78 2.89 -8.58 -14.91
C PRO A 78 4.27 -9.20 -15.11
N GLU A 79 5.30 -8.43 -14.79
CA GLU A 79 6.69 -8.86 -14.93
C GLU A 79 6.97 -10.19 -14.22
N LEU A 80 6.45 -10.33 -12.98
CA LEU A 80 6.66 -11.54 -12.18
C LEU A 80 5.95 -12.77 -12.73
N CYS A 81 5.01 -12.59 -13.66
CA CYS A 81 4.33 -13.71 -14.31
C CYS A 81 4.96 -14.12 -15.63
N LYS A 82 6.04 -13.46 -16.06
CA LYS A 82 6.78 -13.83 -17.27
C LYS A 82 7.71 -14.99 -16.96
N GLY A 83 7.98 -15.83 -17.95
CA GLY A 83 8.66 -17.10 -17.76
C GLY A 83 10.03 -17.06 -17.10
N GLU A 84 10.73 -15.95 -17.19
CA GLU A 84 12.08 -15.80 -16.64
C GLU A 84 12.09 -15.23 -15.22
N SER A 85 10.93 -14.85 -14.67
CA SER A 85 10.82 -14.30 -13.33
C SER A 85 10.49 -15.39 -12.32
N ARG A 86 10.85 -15.15 -11.07
CA ARG A 86 10.57 -16.06 -9.96
C ARG A 86 9.45 -15.51 -9.10
N LEU A 87 8.23 -15.96 -9.35
CA LEU A 87 7.10 -15.60 -8.53
C LEU A 87 7.18 -16.35 -7.20
N GLN A 88 7.34 -15.62 -6.10
CA GLN A 88 7.46 -16.20 -4.77
C GLN A 88 6.13 -16.24 -4.03
N PHE A 89 5.26 -15.26 -4.25
CA PHE A 89 3.91 -15.30 -3.71
C PHE A 89 2.95 -14.54 -4.62
N ARG A 90 1.69 -14.93 -4.51
CA ARG A 90 0.60 -14.30 -5.25
C ARG A 90 -0.62 -14.23 -4.35
N ARG A 91 -1.15 -13.04 -4.17
CA ARG A 91 -2.37 -12.82 -3.39
C ARG A 91 -3.36 -12.06 -4.24
N SER A 92 -4.58 -12.58 -4.34
CA SER A 92 -5.62 -11.99 -5.18
C SER A 92 -6.94 -11.94 -4.43
N GLY A 93 -7.96 -11.36 -5.07
CA GLY A 93 -9.30 -11.28 -4.49
C GLY A 93 -9.50 -10.09 -3.57
N TYR A 94 -8.58 -9.13 -3.57
CA TYR A 94 -8.73 -7.93 -2.77
C TYR A 94 -9.56 -6.89 -3.52
N SER A 95 -10.40 -6.17 -2.78
CA SER A 95 -11.11 -5.00 -3.30
C SER A 95 -10.67 -3.77 -2.52
N LEU A 96 -10.42 -2.68 -3.23
CA LEU A 96 -9.94 -1.45 -2.63
C LEU A 96 -10.65 -0.27 -3.23
N LYS A 97 -11.06 0.67 -2.37
CA LYS A 97 -11.73 1.89 -2.79
C LYS A 97 -10.73 3.04 -2.89
N VAL A 98 -10.81 3.78 -3.98
CA VAL A 98 -10.08 5.04 -4.16
C VAL A 98 -11.11 6.16 -4.20
N ASP A 99 -10.91 7.18 -3.36
CA ASP A 99 -11.87 8.28 -3.22
C ASP A 99 -11.19 9.66 -3.28
N ASN A 100 -9.87 9.69 -3.31
CA ASN A 100 -9.06 10.92 -3.36
C ASN A 100 -8.08 10.91 -4.52
N ASN A 101 -8.40 10.20 -5.59
CA ASN A 101 -7.60 10.12 -6.82
C ASN A 101 -6.16 9.68 -6.60
N MET A 102 -5.92 8.84 -5.59
CA MET A 102 -4.57 8.40 -5.28
C MET A 102 -4.55 7.01 -4.67
N LEU A 103 -3.44 6.32 -4.88
CA LEU A 103 -3.14 5.05 -4.24
C LEU A 103 -1.70 5.09 -3.74
N MET A 104 -1.46 4.60 -2.53
CA MET A 104 -0.16 4.73 -1.88
C MET A 104 0.20 3.42 -1.17
N LEU A 105 1.46 3.03 -1.28
CA LEU A 105 2.01 1.92 -0.51
C LEU A 105 2.93 2.50 0.56
N PHE A 106 2.56 2.32 1.82
CA PHE A 106 3.26 2.94 2.94
C PHE A 106 3.49 1.93 4.06
N THR A 107 4.26 2.33 5.08
CA THR A 107 4.60 1.44 6.18
C THR A 107 3.71 1.72 7.39
N TRP A 108 3.65 0.73 8.30
CA TRP A 108 2.84 0.77 9.50
C TRP A 108 3.11 1.97 10.42
N HIS A 109 4.32 2.52 10.36
CA HIS A 109 4.77 3.57 11.29
C HIS A 109 3.85 4.79 11.35
N ILE A 110 3.30 5.21 10.21
CA ILE A 110 2.44 6.39 10.16
C ILE A 110 1.21 6.24 11.06
N LEU A 111 0.74 5.00 11.26
CA LEU A 111 -0.48 4.74 12.04
C LEU A 111 -0.33 5.09 13.52
N LYS A 112 0.89 5.20 14.04
CA LYS A 112 1.13 5.51 15.45
C LYS A 112 0.75 6.94 15.81
N GLN A 113 0.82 7.85 14.84
CA GLN A 113 0.39 9.24 14.97
C GLN A 113 -0.31 9.64 13.67
N PHE A 114 -1.49 9.09 13.45
CA PHE A 114 -2.21 9.26 12.21
C PHE A 114 -3.07 10.51 12.25
N THR A 115 -2.43 11.66 12.15
CA THR A 115 -3.09 12.97 12.17
C THR A 115 -3.12 13.55 10.75
N PRO A 116 -4.04 14.50 10.47
CA PRO A 116 -4.08 15.16 9.16
C PRO A 116 -2.75 15.78 8.76
N GLU A 117 -2.04 16.39 9.72
CA GLU A 117 -0.74 17.01 9.47
C GLU A 117 0.31 15.99 9.08
N LYS A 118 0.38 14.87 9.79
CA LYS A 118 1.32 13.79 9.49
C LYS A 118 1.04 13.16 8.15
N VAL A 119 -0.22 12.97 7.81
CA VAL A 119 -0.63 12.42 6.52
C VAL A 119 -0.21 13.36 5.39
N LYS A 120 -0.47 14.65 5.52
CA LYS A 120 -0.04 15.64 4.51
C LYS A 120 1.47 15.64 4.32
N THR A 121 2.22 15.61 5.42
CA THR A 121 3.68 15.59 5.38
C THR A 121 4.17 14.35 4.66
N LEU A 122 3.58 13.19 4.96
CA LEU A 122 3.99 11.94 4.32
C LEU A 122 3.69 11.95 2.82
N ILE A 123 2.53 12.44 2.41
CA ILE A 123 2.17 12.53 1.00
C ILE A 123 3.17 13.42 0.25
N SER A 124 3.48 14.59 0.81
CA SER A 124 4.46 15.51 0.20
C SER A 124 5.83 14.85 0.08
N TYR A 125 6.26 14.17 1.12
CA TYR A 125 7.55 13.46 1.13
C TYR A 125 7.58 12.39 0.04
N TYR A 126 6.49 11.60 -0.09
CA TYR A 126 6.41 10.55 -1.10
C TYR A 126 6.48 11.12 -2.51
N ARG A 127 5.78 12.23 -2.76
CA ARG A 127 5.78 12.85 -4.08
C ARG A 127 7.14 13.45 -4.44
N GLN A 128 7.80 14.08 -3.47
CA GLN A 128 9.10 14.72 -3.69
C GLN A 128 10.23 13.70 -3.86
N ASN A 129 10.11 12.52 -3.26
CA ASN A 129 11.19 11.54 -3.22
C ASN A 129 10.89 10.30 -4.06
N LYS A 130 9.91 10.37 -4.94
CA LYS A 130 9.54 9.28 -5.85
C LYS A 130 9.27 7.97 -5.11
N LYS A 131 8.59 8.06 -3.99
CA LYS A 131 8.11 6.91 -3.22
C LYS A 131 6.78 6.41 -3.81
N PRO A 132 6.32 5.19 -3.43
CA PRO A 132 5.17 4.57 -4.09
C PRO A 132 3.85 5.29 -3.82
N ILE A 133 3.56 6.29 -4.64
CA ILE A 133 2.28 6.99 -4.68
C ILE A 133 1.93 7.21 -6.15
N VAL A 134 0.70 6.86 -6.53
CA VAL A 134 0.24 7.01 -7.91
C VAL A 134 -1.13 7.68 -7.94
N GLU A 135 -1.45 8.31 -9.05
CA GLU A 135 -2.78 8.88 -9.28
C GLU A 135 -3.67 7.83 -9.94
N LEU A 136 -4.88 7.65 -9.39
CA LEU A 136 -5.89 6.76 -9.92
C LEU A 136 -7.24 7.45 -9.89
N ALA A 137 -8.09 7.17 -10.87
CA ALA A 137 -9.47 7.63 -10.82
C ALA A 137 -10.19 7.01 -9.61
N ASN A 138 -11.13 7.77 -9.05
CA ASN A 138 -11.94 7.27 -7.94
C ASN A 138 -12.78 6.08 -8.39
N GLY A 139 -12.97 5.13 -7.51
CA GLY A 139 -13.76 3.93 -7.78
C GLY A 139 -13.27 2.73 -7.00
N TRP A 140 -13.83 1.58 -7.35
CA TRP A 140 -13.44 0.30 -6.77
C TRP A 140 -12.47 -0.43 -7.69
N TYR A 141 -11.44 -1.04 -7.09
CA TYR A 141 -10.41 -1.76 -7.84
C TYR A 141 -10.27 -3.17 -7.30
N HIS A 142 -10.10 -4.12 -8.22
CA HIS A 142 -9.63 -5.46 -7.87
C HIS A 142 -8.10 -5.41 -7.83
N ILE A 143 -7.54 -5.87 -6.71
CA ILE A 143 -6.10 -5.79 -6.47
C ILE A 143 -5.54 -7.20 -6.40
N GLU A 144 -4.44 -7.40 -7.11
CA GLU A 144 -3.62 -8.59 -7.02
C GLU A 144 -2.20 -8.19 -6.61
N ILE A 145 -1.65 -8.88 -5.65
CA ILE A 145 -0.31 -8.60 -5.13
C ILE A 145 0.59 -9.76 -5.49
N LEU A 146 1.68 -9.45 -6.19
CA LEU A 146 2.68 -10.43 -6.61
C LEU A 146 4.02 -10.04 -5.99
N GLY A 147 4.72 -11.00 -5.44
CA GLY A 147 6.05 -10.79 -4.91
C GLY A 147 7.02 -11.86 -5.40
N GLY A 148 8.25 -11.46 -5.64
CA GLY A 148 9.25 -12.39 -6.10
C GLY A 148 10.45 -11.66 -6.69
N GLU A 149 11.26 -12.43 -7.41
CA GLU A 149 12.44 -11.93 -8.09
C GLU A 149 12.21 -11.89 -9.60
N THR A 150 12.72 -10.86 -10.25
CA THR A 150 12.71 -10.75 -11.71
C THR A 150 14.15 -10.71 -12.21
N LEU A 151 14.34 -10.99 -13.49
CA LEU A 151 15.66 -10.85 -14.10
C LEU A 151 16.13 -9.40 -14.16
N GLN A 152 15.22 -8.45 -14.04
CA GLN A 152 15.58 -7.04 -14.04
C GLN A 152 16.14 -6.58 -12.71
N ASP A 153 15.70 -7.21 -11.61
CA ASP A 153 16.05 -6.81 -10.26
C ASP A 153 16.86 -7.89 -9.53
N GLY A 154 16.91 -9.10 -10.06
CA GLY A 154 17.47 -10.25 -9.39
C GLY A 154 18.85 -10.62 -9.88
N ASP A 155 19.74 -9.77 -9.83
CA ASP A 155 21.12 -10.03 -10.21
C ASP A 155 22.00 -10.67 -9.13
#